data_31a2b8631032eaf672b14b5ed9416083
#
_entry.id   31a2b8631032eaf672b14b5ed9416083
#
_cell.length_a   1.000
_cell.length_b   1.000
_cell.length_c   1.000
_cell.angle_alpha   90.00
_cell.angle_beta   90.00
_cell.angle_gamma   90.00
#
_symmetry.space_group_name_H-M   'P 1'
#
loop_
_entity.id
_entity.type
_entity.pdbx_description
1 polymer ?
#
loop_
_entity_poly.entity_id
_entity_poly.type
_entity_poly.pdbx_seq_one_letter_code
_entity_poly.pdbx_strand_id
1 'polypeptide(L)'
;AWRDLSRQLTRYTHNSVHLITPFDSGGSSAALRRAFAMPAVGDIRNRLLALADSAVVPRNVLDFCARRLPGEGNAEALRAQLRALAAVEHPLWAAMPEIFAGALRLHMRFFLERMPRDFDPHLASLGNLILAGGYLHHKRNFGPVLAFFSRLLQARGVVLPIAGESLHLAAELDDGSRLVGQHRFKELTRPVRRLFLT
;
A
#
# COMPACT_ATOMS: atom_id res chain seq x y z
N ALA A 1 -3.67 2.73 16.41
CA ALA A 1 -3.35 1.74 17.46
C ALA A 1 -2.26 0.74 17.03
N TRP A 2 -2.44 -0.07 15.97
CA TRP A 2 -1.44 -1.09 15.56
C TRP A 2 -0.10 -0.51 15.06
N ARG A 3 -0.10 0.67 14.44
CA ARG A 3 1.11 1.34 13.97
C ARG A 3 2.02 1.73 15.14
N ASP A 4 1.43 2.26 16.19
CA ASP A 4 2.18 2.71 17.38
C ASP A 4 2.70 1.53 18.18
N LEU A 5 1.90 0.46 18.33
CA LEU A 5 2.34 -0.78 18.92
C LEU A 5 3.56 -1.36 18.20
N SER A 6 3.55 -1.38 16.86
CA SER A 6 4.68 -1.90 16.09
C SER A 6 5.95 -1.06 16.25
N ARG A 7 5.81 0.27 16.32
CA ARG A 7 6.94 1.16 16.63
C ARG A 7 7.49 0.93 18.04
N GLN A 8 6.62 0.69 19.02
CA GLN A 8 7.07 0.37 20.37
C GLN A 8 7.81 -0.97 20.41
N LEU A 9 7.29 -1.98 19.68
CA LEU A 9 7.90 -3.31 19.63
C LEU A 9 9.34 -3.27 19.13
N THR A 10 9.68 -2.39 18.17
CA THR A 10 11.05 -2.26 17.66
C THR A 10 12.07 -1.79 18.70
N ARG A 11 11.64 -1.28 19.85
CA ARG A 11 12.52 -0.93 20.97
C ARG A 11 12.98 -2.15 21.77
N TYR A 12 12.25 -3.27 21.65
CA TYR A 12 12.51 -4.49 22.42
C TYR A 12 13.08 -5.61 21.55
N THR A 13 12.63 -5.70 20.29
CA THR A 13 13.09 -6.73 19.36
C THR A 13 13.01 -6.28 17.91
N HIS A 14 13.97 -6.75 17.10
CA HIS A 14 13.91 -6.66 15.64
C HIS A 14 13.53 -8.00 15.00
N ASN A 15 13.33 -9.04 15.82
CA ASN A 15 12.95 -10.38 15.38
C ASN A 15 11.43 -10.59 15.54
N SER A 16 10.64 -9.75 14.87
CA SER A 16 9.19 -9.85 14.84
C SER A 16 8.67 -10.16 13.45
N VAL A 17 7.60 -10.95 13.36
CA VAL A 17 6.89 -11.25 12.10
C VAL A 17 5.51 -10.63 12.16
N HIS A 18 5.20 -9.81 11.15
CA HIS A 18 3.94 -9.10 11.02
C HIS A 18 3.15 -9.67 9.84
N LEU A 19 2.16 -10.49 10.15
CA LEU A 19 1.24 -11.04 9.16
C LEU A 19 0.15 -10.02 8.84
N ILE A 20 -0.01 -9.66 7.58
CA ILE A 20 -0.92 -8.62 7.12
C ILE A 20 -2.01 -9.24 6.25
N THR A 21 -3.26 -8.91 6.56
CA THR A 21 -4.42 -9.27 5.73
C THR A 21 -4.50 -8.37 4.50
N PRO A 22 -4.38 -8.87 3.28
CA PRO A 22 -4.39 -8.06 2.06
C PRO A 22 -5.82 -7.87 1.51
N PHE A 23 -6.84 -7.77 2.37
CA PHE A 23 -8.25 -7.77 1.98
C PHE A 23 -8.92 -6.41 2.12
N ASP A 24 -8.16 -5.36 2.55
CA ASP A 24 -8.69 -3.99 2.63
C ASP A 24 -9.29 -3.57 1.29
N SER A 25 -10.54 -3.13 1.34
CA SER A 25 -11.34 -2.75 0.19
C SER A 25 -11.75 -1.28 0.23
N GLY A 26 -11.07 -0.47 1.07
CA GLY A 26 -11.32 0.97 1.20
C GLY A 26 -10.24 1.85 0.56
N GLY A 27 -10.55 3.13 0.38
CA GLY A 27 -9.62 4.18 -0.03
C GLY A 27 -8.76 3.83 -1.25
N SER A 28 -7.47 4.18 -1.21
CA SER A 28 -6.54 3.95 -2.31
C SER A 28 -6.26 2.46 -2.59
N SER A 29 -6.45 1.56 -1.61
CA SER A 29 -6.39 0.12 -1.84
C SER A 29 -7.50 -0.33 -2.79
N ALA A 30 -8.72 0.18 -2.63
CA ALA A 30 -9.85 -0.14 -3.51
C ALA A 30 -9.59 0.28 -4.96
N ALA A 31 -9.05 1.49 -5.19
CA ALA A 31 -8.73 1.96 -6.54
C ALA A 31 -7.68 1.05 -7.22
N LEU A 32 -6.61 0.71 -6.51
CA LEU A 32 -5.56 -0.19 -7.02
C LEU A 32 -6.08 -1.61 -7.29
N ARG A 33 -6.92 -2.13 -6.39
CA ARG A 33 -7.53 -3.46 -6.57
C ARG A 33 -8.43 -3.51 -7.79
N ARG A 34 -9.25 -2.48 -8.03
CA ARG A 34 -10.08 -2.38 -9.24
C ARG A 34 -9.25 -2.27 -10.50
N ALA A 35 -8.22 -1.41 -10.48
CA ALA A 35 -7.39 -1.16 -11.65
C ALA A 35 -6.53 -2.35 -12.07
N PHE A 36 -6.05 -3.16 -11.10
CA PHE A 36 -5.01 -4.15 -11.37
C PHE A 36 -5.33 -5.56 -10.88
N ALA A 37 -6.51 -5.82 -10.31
CA ALA A 37 -6.86 -7.10 -9.68
C ALA A 37 -5.72 -7.60 -8.75
N MET A 38 -5.28 -6.77 -7.81
CA MET A 38 -4.13 -7.01 -6.94
C MET A 38 -4.53 -7.07 -5.46
N PRO A 39 -3.73 -7.69 -4.59
CA PRO A 39 -3.91 -7.62 -3.15
C PRO A 39 -3.87 -6.17 -2.63
N ALA A 40 -4.53 -5.90 -1.49
CA ALA A 40 -4.45 -4.60 -0.85
C ALA A 40 -3.07 -4.34 -0.27
N VAL A 41 -2.51 -3.15 -0.52
CA VAL A 41 -1.14 -2.78 -0.10
C VAL A 41 -1.11 -1.76 1.04
N GLY A 42 -2.26 -1.23 1.43
CA GLY A 42 -2.32 -0.13 2.41
C GLY A 42 -1.72 -0.49 3.76
N ASP A 43 -2.13 -1.62 4.32
CA ASP A 43 -1.63 -2.09 5.61
C ASP A 43 -0.20 -2.62 5.55
N ILE A 44 0.18 -3.22 4.41
CA ILE A 44 1.57 -3.61 4.12
C ILE A 44 2.47 -2.37 4.18
N ARG A 45 2.13 -1.29 3.44
CA ARG A 45 2.86 -0.03 3.47
C ARG A 45 2.92 0.54 4.89
N ASN A 46 1.79 0.62 5.58
CA ASN A 46 1.72 1.16 6.93
C ASN A 46 2.64 0.39 7.88
N ARG A 47 2.74 -0.92 7.72
CA ARG A 47 3.60 -1.76 8.54
C ARG A 47 5.07 -1.55 8.22
N LEU A 48 5.45 -1.54 6.94
CA LEU A 48 6.82 -1.23 6.50
C LEU A 48 7.30 0.12 7.06
N LEU A 49 6.45 1.17 6.95
CA LEU A 49 6.79 2.49 7.50
C LEU A 49 6.83 2.52 9.04
N ALA A 50 6.05 1.69 9.72
CA ALA A 50 6.10 1.61 11.18
C ALA A 50 7.35 0.91 11.68
N LEU A 51 7.90 -0.02 10.92
CA LEU A 51 9.10 -0.79 11.24
C LEU A 51 10.38 -0.18 10.68
N ALA A 52 10.28 0.85 9.84
CA ALA A 52 11.44 1.51 9.24
C ALA A 52 12.40 2.05 10.31
N ASP A 53 13.69 1.87 10.10
CA ASP A 53 14.72 2.43 10.98
C ASP A 53 14.84 3.93 10.77
N SER A 54 14.27 4.71 11.68
CA SER A 54 14.30 6.17 11.62
C SER A 54 15.70 6.78 11.90
N ALA A 55 16.67 6.00 12.34
CA ALA A 55 18.06 6.44 12.46
C ALA A 55 18.77 6.43 11.10
N VAL A 56 18.31 5.61 10.15
CA VAL A 56 18.92 5.43 8.82
C VAL A 56 18.06 6.07 7.72
N VAL A 57 16.73 5.89 7.80
CA VAL A 57 15.79 6.37 6.77
C VAL A 57 15.39 7.80 7.06
N PRO A 58 15.71 8.75 6.18
CA PRO A 58 15.33 10.15 6.36
C PRO A 58 13.83 10.36 6.49
N ARG A 59 13.44 11.30 7.33
CA ARG A 59 12.02 11.61 7.62
C ARG A 59 11.22 11.93 6.37
N ASN A 60 11.78 12.71 5.45
CA ASN A 60 11.13 13.09 4.19
C ASN A 60 10.83 11.90 3.27
N VAL A 61 11.62 10.82 3.33
CA VAL A 61 11.34 9.56 2.62
C VAL A 61 10.10 8.89 3.20
N LEU A 62 10.00 8.80 4.52
CA LEU A 62 8.84 8.23 5.21
C LEU A 62 7.58 9.07 4.96
N ASP A 63 7.70 10.39 5.03
CA ASP A 63 6.60 11.33 4.80
C ASP A 63 6.13 11.27 3.34
N PHE A 64 7.03 11.12 2.37
CA PHE A 64 6.69 10.90 0.97
C PHE A 64 5.89 9.61 0.78
N CYS A 65 6.35 8.49 1.33
CA CYS A 65 5.64 7.21 1.24
C CYS A 65 4.29 7.22 1.97
N ALA A 66 4.13 8.07 2.99
CA ALA A 66 2.87 8.24 3.70
C ALA A 66 1.92 9.24 3.02
N ARG A 67 2.44 10.14 2.17
CA ARG A 67 1.69 11.22 1.52
C ARG A 67 0.53 10.67 0.70
N ARG A 68 -0.63 11.35 0.83
CA ARG A 68 -1.82 11.10 0.01
C ARG A 68 -2.06 12.25 -0.95
N LEU A 69 -2.61 11.93 -2.10
CA LEU A 69 -3.20 12.93 -2.99
C LEU A 69 -4.50 13.48 -2.41
N PRO A 70 -4.93 14.68 -2.82
CA PRO A 70 -6.22 15.25 -2.43
C PRO A 70 -7.38 14.27 -2.68
N GLY A 71 -8.41 14.35 -1.83
CA GLY A 71 -9.64 13.59 -1.98
C GLY A 71 -10.65 14.23 -2.93
N GLU A 72 -10.39 15.47 -3.33
CA GLU A 72 -11.24 16.30 -4.17
C GLU A 72 -10.42 16.93 -5.29
N GLY A 73 -11.12 17.46 -6.30
CA GLY A 73 -10.48 18.14 -7.42
C GLY A 73 -10.59 17.41 -8.75
N ASN A 74 -9.89 17.92 -9.74
CA ASN A 74 -9.91 17.35 -11.09
C ASN A 74 -9.01 16.11 -11.17
N ALA A 75 -9.58 14.94 -11.43
CA ALA A 75 -8.85 13.67 -11.54
C ALA A 75 -7.77 13.70 -12.63
N GLU A 76 -7.99 14.41 -13.76
CA GLU A 76 -6.96 14.53 -14.81
C GLU A 76 -5.77 15.36 -14.34
N ALA A 77 -6.02 16.45 -13.62
CA ALA A 77 -4.94 17.26 -13.03
C ALA A 77 -4.12 16.42 -12.02
N LEU A 78 -4.77 15.59 -11.20
CA LEU A 78 -4.08 14.68 -10.28
C LEU A 78 -3.28 13.60 -11.02
N ARG A 79 -3.82 13.04 -12.12
CA ARG A 79 -3.06 12.12 -12.99
C ARG A 79 -1.86 12.79 -13.63
N ALA A 80 -1.99 14.05 -14.07
CA ALA A 80 -0.87 14.82 -14.60
C ALA A 80 0.21 15.07 -13.54
N GLN A 81 -0.15 15.40 -12.30
CA GLN A 81 0.78 15.51 -11.19
C GLN A 81 1.51 14.18 -10.91
N LEU A 82 0.80 13.05 -10.95
CA LEU A 82 1.44 11.74 -10.84
C LEU A 82 2.44 11.48 -11.96
N ARG A 83 2.06 11.77 -13.21
CA ARG A 83 2.97 11.61 -14.37
C ARG A 83 4.22 12.47 -14.26
N ALA A 84 4.11 13.66 -13.67
CA ALA A 84 5.27 14.52 -13.43
C ALA A 84 6.31 13.88 -12.50
N LEU A 85 5.90 12.95 -11.62
CA LEU A 85 6.82 12.18 -10.79
C LEU A 85 7.72 11.20 -11.57
N ALA A 86 7.51 11.02 -12.87
CA ALA A 86 8.45 10.25 -13.69
C ALA A 86 9.74 11.03 -14.00
N ALA A 87 9.70 12.37 -13.92
CA ALA A 87 10.85 13.22 -14.20
C ALA A 87 11.90 13.11 -13.06
N VAL A 88 13.18 13.05 -13.46
CA VAL A 88 14.31 12.95 -12.52
C VAL A 88 14.44 14.23 -11.69
N GLU A 89 14.18 15.37 -12.30
CA GLU A 89 14.34 16.71 -11.73
C GLU A 89 13.15 17.14 -10.84
N HIS A 90 12.16 16.27 -10.67
CA HIS A 90 11.00 16.63 -9.84
C HIS A 90 11.42 16.96 -8.39
N PRO A 91 10.99 18.11 -7.83
CA PRO A 91 11.48 18.62 -6.54
C PRO A 91 11.35 17.63 -5.36
N LEU A 92 10.36 16.74 -5.40
CA LEU A 92 10.19 15.73 -4.34
C LEU A 92 11.34 14.71 -4.32
N TRP A 93 12.00 14.45 -5.45
CA TRP A 93 13.16 13.57 -5.51
C TRP A 93 14.43 14.30 -5.08
N ALA A 94 14.62 15.54 -5.50
CA ALA A 94 15.77 16.36 -5.15
C ALA A 94 15.92 16.56 -3.62
N ALA A 95 14.83 16.49 -2.88
CA ALA A 95 14.82 16.62 -1.43
C ALA A 95 15.28 15.34 -0.69
N MET A 96 15.57 14.24 -1.41
CA MET A 96 15.92 12.94 -0.82
C MET A 96 17.34 12.51 -1.21
N PRO A 97 18.04 11.73 -0.37
CA PRO A 97 19.25 11.05 -0.81
C PRO A 97 18.96 10.14 -2.02
N GLU A 98 19.86 10.14 -3.02
CA GLU A 98 19.62 9.49 -4.32
C GLU A 98 19.32 7.99 -4.21
N ILE A 99 19.87 7.30 -3.23
CA ILE A 99 19.58 5.88 -3.00
C ILE A 99 18.08 5.64 -2.76
N PHE A 100 17.40 6.55 -2.07
CA PHE A 100 15.94 6.47 -1.85
C PHE A 100 15.18 7.02 -3.05
N ALA A 101 15.58 8.20 -3.54
CA ALA A 101 14.92 8.86 -4.66
C ALA A 101 14.91 7.96 -5.91
N GLY A 102 16.04 7.40 -6.29
CA GLY A 102 16.18 6.51 -7.44
C GLY A 102 15.34 5.25 -7.33
N ALA A 103 15.35 4.62 -6.14
CA ALA A 103 14.55 3.43 -5.87
C ALA A 103 13.04 3.69 -5.96
N LEU A 104 12.55 4.74 -5.30
CA LEU A 104 11.15 5.10 -5.27
C LEU A 104 10.66 5.57 -6.64
N ARG A 105 11.46 6.37 -7.35
CA ARG A 105 11.19 6.86 -8.71
C ARG A 105 11.07 5.70 -9.70
N LEU A 106 11.96 4.71 -9.64
CA LEU A 106 11.91 3.53 -10.50
C LEU A 106 10.57 2.79 -10.35
N HIS A 107 10.14 2.53 -9.11
CA HIS A 107 8.88 1.84 -8.85
C HIS A 107 7.66 2.71 -9.20
N MET A 108 7.74 4.03 -9.02
CA MET A 108 6.72 4.96 -9.50
C MET A 108 6.58 4.91 -11.02
N ARG A 109 7.68 4.86 -11.77
CA ARG A 109 7.66 4.70 -13.24
C ARG A 109 6.96 3.40 -13.64
N PHE A 110 7.26 2.28 -13.01
CA PHE A 110 6.58 1.01 -13.29
C PHE A 110 5.06 1.10 -13.09
N PHE A 111 4.62 1.86 -12.09
CA PHE A 111 3.19 2.14 -11.89
C PHE A 111 2.64 3.01 -13.01
N LEU A 112 3.29 4.13 -13.33
CA LEU A 112 2.81 5.11 -14.31
C LEU A 112 2.72 4.53 -15.73
N GLU A 113 3.65 3.66 -16.11
CA GLU A 113 3.65 2.94 -17.38
C GLU A 113 2.40 2.05 -17.56
N ARG A 114 1.84 1.57 -16.46
CA ARG A 114 0.70 0.64 -16.45
C ARG A 114 -0.59 1.27 -15.94
N MET A 115 -0.55 2.53 -15.51
CA MET A 115 -1.70 3.24 -14.96
C MET A 115 -2.80 3.37 -16.02
N PRO A 116 -4.01 2.83 -15.79
CA PRO A 116 -5.13 3.00 -16.71
C PRO A 116 -5.48 4.48 -16.90
N ARG A 117 -6.05 4.81 -18.06
CA ARG A 117 -6.43 6.20 -18.37
C ARG A 117 -7.52 6.73 -17.45
N ASP A 118 -8.39 5.84 -16.99
CA ASP A 118 -9.51 6.10 -16.09
C ASP A 118 -9.16 5.84 -14.60
N PHE A 119 -7.89 5.61 -14.27
CA PHE A 119 -7.47 5.43 -12.89
C PHE A 119 -7.88 6.62 -12.02
N ASP A 120 -8.61 6.34 -10.94
CA ASP A 120 -8.98 7.36 -9.96
C ASP A 120 -7.85 7.59 -8.95
N PRO A 121 -7.17 8.75 -8.99
CA PRO A 121 -6.05 9.06 -8.11
C PRO A 121 -6.46 9.66 -6.77
N HIS A 122 -7.75 9.97 -6.55
CA HIS A 122 -8.20 10.60 -5.31
C HIS A 122 -7.83 9.77 -4.08
N LEU A 123 -7.32 10.43 -3.05
CA LEU A 123 -6.84 9.81 -1.82
C LEU A 123 -5.74 8.74 -2.02
N ALA A 124 -5.22 8.59 -3.24
CA ALA A 124 -4.15 7.64 -3.49
C ALA A 124 -2.91 7.98 -2.65
N SER A 125 -2.33 6.98 -2.00
CA SER A 125 -1.07 7.15 -1.28
C SER A 125 0.10 6.86 -2.21
N LEU A 126 1.09 7.77 -2.27
CA LEU A 126 2.27 7.60 -3.12
C LEU A 126 3.00 6.28 -2.82
N GLY A 127 3.14 5.92 -1.55
CA GLY A 127 3.74 4.63 -1.18
C GLY A 127 2.93 3.41 -1.64
N ASN A 128 1.59 3.50 -1.71
CA ASN A 128 0.77 2.43 -2.27
C ASN A 128 0.98 2.30 -3.79
N LEU A 129 1.10 3.43 -4.51
CA LEU A 129 1.37 3.42 -5.96
C LEU A 129 2.74 2.82 -6.26
N ILE A 130 3.74 3.13 -5.46
CA ILE A 130 5.10 2.59 -5.57
C ILE A 130 5.11 1.07 -5.33
N LEU A 131 4.44 0.58 -4.28
CA LEU A 131 4.33 -0.86 -4.03
C LEU A 131 3.57 -1.57 -5.16
N ALA A 132 2.51 -0.94 -5.69
CA ALA A 132 1.79 -1.46 -6.85
C ALA A 132 2.68 -1.52 -8.11
N GLY A 133 3.48 -0.49 -8.38
CA GLY A 133 4.44 -0.47 -9.48
C GLY A 133 5.44 -1.62 -9.39
N GLY A 134 6.02 -1.84 -8.21
CA GLY A 134 6.89 -2.99 -7.95
C GLY A 134 6.20 -4.33 -8.18
N TYR A 135 4.99 -4.50 -7.65
CA TYR A 135 4.19 -5.71 -7.85
C TYR A 135 3.93 -6.01 -9.33
N LEU A 136 3.53 -5.00 -10.09
CA LEU A 136 3.29 -5.13 -11.54
C LEU A 136 4.58 -5.43 -12.32
N HIS A 137 5.71 -4.84 -11.92
CA HIS A 137 7.01 -5.10 -12.53
C HIS A 137 7.48 -6.54 -12.28
N HIS A 138 7.31 -7.02 -11.06
CA HIS A 138 7.69 -8.39 -10.67
C HIS A 138 6.62 -9.44 -11.00
N LYS A 139 5.89 -9.28 -12.11
CA LYS A 139 4.91 -10.26 -12.62
C LYS A 139 3.88 -10.67 -11.55
N ARG A 140 3.40 -9.69 -10.79
CA ARG A 140 2.42 -9.87 -9.71
C ARG A 140 2.93 -10.71 -8.53
N ASN A 141 4.22 -10.65 -8.25
CA ASN A 141 4.83 -11.32 -7.09
C ASN A 141 5.24 -10.26 -6.05
N PHE A 142 4.67 -10.32 -4.85
CA PHE A 142 5.02 -9.43 -3.75
C PHE A 142 6.34 -9.77 -3.06
N GLY A 143 6.81 -11.00 -3.11
CA GLY A 143 8.03 -11.43 -2.42
C GLY A 143 9.23 -10.52 -2.71
N PRO A 144 9.63 -10.32 -3.97
CA PRO A 144 10.74 -9.44 -4.33
C PRO A 144 10.52 -7.98 -3.90
N VAL A 145 9.29 -7.49 -4.04
CA VAL A 145 8.92 -6.10 -3.66
C VAL A 145 9.10 -5.87 -2.17
N LEU A 146 8.58 -6.78 -1.36
CA LEU A 146 8.69 -6.69 0.10
C LEU A 146 10.12 -6.83 0.58
N ALA A 147 10.88 -7.76 0.01
CA ALA A 147 12.30 -7.92 0.31
C ALA A 147 13.09 -6.64 -0.01
N PHE A 148 12.82 -6.03 -1.17
CA PHE A 148 13.45 -4.79 -1.58
C PHE A 148 13.11 -3.63 -0.62
N PHE A 149 11.80 -3.39 -0.36
CA PHE A 149 11.40 -2.28 0.50
C PHE A 149 11.78 -2.49 1.97
N SER A 150 11.76 -3.73 2.47
CA SER A 150 12.26 -4.04 3.82
C SER A 150 13.73 -3.67 3.97
N ARG A 151 14.55 -3.96 2.96
CA ARG A 151 15.98 -3.56 2.95
C ARG A 151 16.16 -2.06 2.79
N LEU A 152 15.45 -1.43 1.86
CA LEU A 152 15.53 0.01 1.61
C LEU A 152 15.18 0.81 2.88
N LEU A 153 14.16 0.38 3.61
CA LEU A 153 13.68 1.03 4.82
C LEU A 153 14.37 0.51 6.09
N GLN A 154 15.33 -0.42 5.96
CA GLN A 154 15.97 -1.08 7.11
C GLN A 154 14.94 -1.53 8.14
N ALA A 155 13.89 -2.23 7.67
CA ALA A 155 12.74 -2.58 8.50
C ALA A 155 13.16 -3.50 9.65
N ARG A 156 12.82 -3.10 10.88
CA ARG A 156 13.09 -3.81 12.11
C ARG A 156 12.01 -4.85 12.40
N GLY A 157 11.91 -5.84 11.51
CA GLY A 157 10.93 -6.93 11.52
C GLY A 157 10.55 -7.36 10.11
N VAL A 158 9.89 -8.50 10.00
CA VAL A 158 9.46 -9.09 8.74
C VAL A 158 7.98 -8.77 8.50
N VAL A 159 7.65 -8.28 7.30
CA VAL A 159 6.27 -8.00 6.89
C VAL A 159 5.86 -8.98 5.80
N LEU A 160 4.83 -9.76 6.03
CA LEU A 160 4.33 -10.76 5.09
C LEU A 160 2.82 -10.63 4.92
N PRO A 161 2.28 -10.65 3.70
CA PRO A 161 0.85 -10.85 3.48
C PRO A 161 0.49 -12.30 3.77
N ILE A 162 -0.67 -12.56 4.37
CA ILE A 162 -1.17 -13.92 4.62
C ILE A 162 -1.66 -14.64 3.35
N ALA A 163 -1.87 -13.89 2.27
CA ALA A 163 -2.22 -14.39 0.95
C ALA A 163 -1.59 -13.50 -0.13
N GLY A 164 -1.18 -14.11 -1.24
CA GLY A 164 -0.60 -13.41 -2.40
C GLY A 164 -1.62 -13.00 -3.46
N GLU A 165 -2.85 -13.48 -3.35
CA GLU A 165 -3.91 -13.31 -4.33
C GLU A 165 -4.83 -12.13 -4.00
N SER A 166 -5.57 -11.67 -5.02
CA SER A 166 -6.56 -10.60 -4.88
C SER A 166 -7.90 -11.18 -4.36
N LEU A 167 -7.93 -11.54 -3.08
CA LEU A 167 -9.10 -12.08 -2.42
C LEU A 167 -9.93 -11.00 -1.74
N HIS A 168 -11.23 -11.23 -1.58
CA HIS A 168 -12.13 -10.42 -0.81
C HIS A 168 -12.63 -11.17 0.42
N LEU A 169 -12.65 -10.49 1.57
CA LEU A 169 -13.35 -11.00 2.74
C LEU A 169 -14.85 -10.87 2.51
N ALA A 170 -15.58 -11.96 2.70
CA ALA A 170 -17.03 -12.03 2.55
C ALA A 170 -17.67 -12.60 3.81
N ALA A 171 -18.90 -12.17 4.08
CA ALA A 171 -19.76 -12.69 5.13
C ALA A 171 -21.05 -13.25 4.52
N GLU A 172 -21.48 -14.41 4.99
CA GLU A 172 -22.83 -14.95 4.82
C GLU A 172 -23.62 -14.67 6.10
N LEU A 173 -24.79 -14.06 5.96
CA LEU A 173 -25.64 -13.70 7.07
C LEU A 173 -26.64 -14.82 7.39
N ASP A 174 -27.37 -14.68 8.50
CA ASP A 174 -28.34 -15.67 8.99
C ASP A 174 -29.51 -15.88 8.02
N ASP A 175 -29.85 -14.87 7.22
CA ASP A 175 -30.90 -14.94 6.17
C ASP A 175 -30.40 -15.49 4.82
N GLY A 176 -29.13 -15.93 4.74
CA GLY A 176 -28.51 -16.41 3.50
C GLY A 176 -27.99 -15.31 2.56
N SER A 177 -28.19 -14.05 2.87
CA SER A 177 -27.61 -12.94 2.10
C SER A 177 -26.10 -12.87 2.29
N ARG A 178 -25.39 -12.24 1.30
CA ARG A 178 -23.92 -12.16 1.31
C ARG A 178 -23.46 -10.71 1.21
N LEU A 179 -22.47 -10.37 2.03
CA LEU A 179 -21.72 -9.14 1.97
C LEU A 179 -20.30 -9.44 1.52
N VAL A 180 -19.85 -8.80 0.43
CA VAL A 180 -18.48 -8.95 -0.10
C VAL A 180 -17.72 -7.63 0.05
N GLY A 181 -16.54 -7.69 0.63
CA GLY A 181 -15.66 -6.56 0.87
C GLY A 181 -15.66 -6.08 2.32
N GLN A 182 -14.49 -6.06 2.93
CA GLN A 182 -14.28 -5.70 4.34
C GLN A 182 -14.90 -4.33 4.72
N HIS A 183 -14.87 -3.34 3.82
CA HIS A 183 -15.42 -2.00 4.07
C HIS A 183 -16.93 -2.01 4.32
N ARG A 184 -17.65 -3.00 3.82
CA ARG A 184 -19.10 -3.15 4.00
C ARG A 184 -19.48 -3.78 5.34
N PHE A 185 -18.53 -4.35 6.08
CA PHE A 185 -18.83 -4.99 7.36
C PHE A 185 -19.31 -4.02 8.44
N LYS A 186 -19.05 -2.72 8.29
CA LYS A 186 -19.68 -1.69 9.12
C LYS A 186 -21.18 -1.51 8.86
N GLU A 187 -21.69 -2.04 7.75
CA GLU A 187 -23.10 -2.04 7.35
C GLU A 187 -23.85 -3.27 7.92
N LEU A 188 -23.17 -4.13 8.67
CA LEU A 188 -23.75 -5.34 9.24
C LEU A 188 -24.84 -4.98 10.25
N THR A 189 -26.07 -5.39 9.95
CA THR A 189 -27.27 -5.26 10.80
C THR A 189 -27.81 -6.60 11.26
N ARG A 190 -27.21 -7.72 10.80
CA ARG A 190 -27.61 -9.08 11.08
C ARG A 190 -26.46 -9.93 11.55
N PRO A 191 -26.69 -11.01 12.28
CA PRO A 191 -25.67 -11.96 12.68
C PRO A 191 -24.94 -12.58 11.48
N VAL A 192 -23.65 -12.71 11.60
CA VAL A 192 -22.81 -13.39 10.62
C VAL A 192 -22.82 -14.88 10.90
N ARG A 193 -23.27 -15.67 9.92
CA ARG A 193 -23.26 -17.13 9.97
C ARG A 193 -21.89 -17.69 9.64
N ARG A 194 -21.21 -17.12 8.62
CA ARG A 194 -19.91 -17.58 8.13
C ARG A 194 -19.09 -16.44 7.54
N LEU A 195 -17.77 -16.46 7.79
CA LEU A 195 -16.77 -15.64 7.08
C LEU A 195 -15.99 -16.52 6.12
N PHE A 196 -15.70 -16.01 4.93
CA PHE A 196 -14.92 -16.72 3.91
C PHE A 196 -14.19 -15.75 2.99
N LEU A 197 -13.23 -16.28 2.21
CA LEU A 197 -12.53 -15.53 1.18
C LEU A 197 -13.09 -15.91 -0.21
N THR A 198 -13.19 -14.93 -1.10
CA THR A 198 -13.70 -15.09 -2.46
C THR A 198 -12.84 -14.32 -3.45
#